data_641c7ae2c291e66aaf040340564e3aff
#
_entry.id   641c7ae2c291e66aaf040340564e3aff
#
_cell.length_a   1.000
_cell.length_b   1.000
_cell.length_c   1.000
_cell.angle_alpha   90.00
_cell.angle_beta   90.00
_cell.angle_gamma   90.00
#
_symmetry.space_group_name_H-M   'P 1'
#
loop_
_entity.id
_entity.type
_entity.pdbx_description
1 polymer ?
#
loop_
_entity_poly.entity_id
_entity_poly.type
_entity_poly.pdbx_seq_one_letter_code
_entity_poly.pdbx_strand_id
1 'polypeptide(L)'
;MYDVYYTTGGGPWVNAGTDTWVNIWLEEIAPKLKVKPVLLIHRNKPKNFNEYDYEFPIETHWHGDDLRRFEKIVKNCRRIHILHGHYKPMKVLVDNKHKIHSNVLHNSVDHILKNAVGSDSSFGHHPYIDSSWEVDVNEWAKKSIWIGLYDIKYENVNIPNFYQFKHNLPLSYSNNLGFAARSEGRKNPHYLDGKKAYVFTDSTLFNRVFKQGYKMDTTKMRIYHYKPEFGDKFYGMNWGISHSCFTYEPFGYSIFEAVDRGKLPILHTSWCKDLDYPYRATFKKDFDDIYNKLVETPHEEKNKWFLHLKQYMIDNYTNKDKWVNDLLNIYNI
;
A
#
# COMPACT_ATOMS: atom_id res chain seq x y z
N MET A 1 -22.94 4.02 -22.61
CA MET A 1 -22.01 4.99 -21.97
C MET A 1 -21.39 4.29 -20.77
N TYR A 2 -20.10 4.46 -20.52
CA TYR A 2 -19.35 3.78 -19.44
C TYR A 2 -18.39 4.75 -18.75
N ASP A 3 -18.00 4.43 -17.54
CA ASP A 3 -16.93 5.10 -16.81
C ASP A 3 -15.64 4.28 -16.83
N VAL A 4 -14.51 4.95 -16.96
CA VAL A 4 -13.20 4.32 -16.94
C VAL A 4 -12.65 4.39 -15.52
N TYR A 5 -12.16 3.25 -15.05
CA TYR A 5 -11.42 3.11 -13.80
C TYR A 5 -9.98 2.73 -14.14
N TYR A 6 -9.03 3.56 -13.76
CA TYR A 6 -7.65 3.44 -14.17
C TYR A 6 -6.73 3.18 -12.99
N THR A 7 -5.80 2.24 -13.15
CA THR A 7 -4.76 1.96 -12.15
C THR A 7 -3.38 1.84 -12.78
N THR A 8 -2.36 2.40 -12.12
CA THR A 8 -0.96 2.18 -12.44
C THR A 8 -0.34 1.23 -11.43
N GLY A 9 0.16 0.10 -11.87
CA GLY A 9 0.94 -0.80 -11.02
C GLY A 9 0.16 -1.74 -10.10
N GLY A 10 -1.16 -1.63 -10.01
CA GLY A 10 -2.03 -2.57 -9.30
C GLY A 10 -2.91 -3.35 -10.25
N GLY A 11 -3.06 -4.66 -10.02
CA GLY A 11 -3.95 -5.53 -10.79
C GLY A 11 -4.38 -6.73 -9.96
N PRO A 12 -5.42 -7.46 -10.38
CA PRO A 12 -5.98 -8.56 -9.58
C PRO A 12 -5.08 -9.78 -9.43
N TRP A 13 -3.86 -9.72 -9.91
CA TRP A 13 -2.93 -10.84 -9.99
C TRP A 13 -1.64 -10.70 -9.17
N VAL A 14 -1.44 -9.63 -8.45
CA VAL A 14 -0.21 -9.39 -7.67
C VAL A 14 -0.55 -9.14 -6.21
N ASN A 15 0.22 -9.71 -5.29
CA ASN A 15 0.02 -9.56 -3.85
C ASN A 15 0.82 -8.38 -3.26
N ALA A 16 0.39 -7.17 -3.58
CA ALA A 16 0.88 -5.96 -2.93
C ALA A 16 -0.32 -5.15 -2.40
N GLY A 17 -0.09 -4.18 -1.53
CA GLY A 17 -1.17 -3.39 -0.94
C GLY A 17 -2.11 -2.76 -1.97
N THR A 18 -1.57 -2.26 -3.10
CA THR A 18 -2.38 -1.73 -4.21
C THR A 18 -3.21 -2.81 -4.89
N ASP A 19 -2.64 -4.01 -5.07
CA ASP A 19 -3.33 -5.13 -5.68
C ASP A 19 -4.47 -5.63 -4.77
N THR A 20 -4.23 -5.69 -3.47
CA THR A 20 -5.26 -6.00 -2.47
C THR A 20 -6.42 -5.01 -2.58
N TRP A 21 -6.11 -3.71 -2.69
CA TRP A 21 -7.13 -2.68 -2.85
C TRP A 21 -7.93 -2.82 -4.16
N VAL A 22 -7.26 -3.10 -5.28
CA VAL A 22 -7.92 -3.33 -6.58
C VAL A 22 -8.80 -4.58 -6.53
N ASN A 23 -8.36 -5.67 -5.88
CA ASN A 23 -9.18 -6.88 -5.71
C ASN A 23 -10.45 -6.59 -4.90
N ILE A 24 -10.32 -5.90 -3.78
CA ILE A 24 -11.49 -5.51 -2.98
C ILE A 24 -12.42 -4.61 -3.79
N TRP A 25 -11.87 -3.68 -4.57
CA TRP A 25 -12.67 -2.83 -5.45
C TRP A 25 -13.45 -3.65 -6.49
N LEU A 26 -12.80 -4.65 -7.11
CA LEU A 26 -13.42 -5.55 -8.07
C LEU A 26 -14.55 -6.38 -7.45
N GLU A 27 -14.37 -6.86 -6.24
CA GLU A 27 -15.34 -7.73 -5.56
C GLU A 27 -16.51 -6.95 -4.94
N GLU A 28 -16.23 -5.78 -4.35
CA GLU A 28 -17.19 -5.09 -3.48
C GLU A 28 -17.77 -3.81 -4.09
N ILE A 29 -17.05 -3.15 -4.99
CA ILE A 29 -17.46 -1.85 -5.56
C ILE A 29 -17.99 -2.00 -6.98
N ALA A 30 -17.21 -2.63 -7.86
CA ALA A 30 -17.54 -2.70 -9.28
C ALA A 30 -18.95 -3.26 -9.57
N PRO A 31 -19.43 -4.34 -8.88
CA PRO A 31 -20.78 -4.87 -9.11
C PRO A 31 -21.92 -3.93 -8.69
N LYS A 32 -21.63 -2.94 -7.86
CA LYS A 32 -22.63 -2.00 -7.30
C LYS A 32 -22.64 -0.64 -8.01
N LEU A 33 -21.79 -0.45 -9.03
CA LEU A 33 -21.73 0.79 -9.78
C LEU A 33 -22.97 0.97 -10.66
N LYS A 34 -23.54 2.18 -10.64
CA LYS A 34 -24.71 2.53 -11.47
C LYS A 34 -24.37 2.62 -12.96
N VAL A 35 -23.13 2.92 -13.29
CA VAL A 35 -22.64 3.02 -14.66
C VAL A 35 -21.64 1.90 -14.92
N LYS A 36 -21.80 1.23 -16.05
CA LYS A 36 -20.92 0.12 -16.44
C LYS A 36 -19.44 0.53 -16.36
N PRO A 37 -18.63 -0.15 -15.55
CA PRO A 37 -17.21 0.14 -15.45
C PRO A 37 -16.41 -0.46 -16.61
N VAL A 38 -15.29 0.17 -16.96
CA VAL A 38 -14.22 -0.40 -17.76
C VAL A 38 -12.94 -0.20 -16.96
N LEU A 39 -12.28 -1.27 -16.56
CA LEU A 39 -11.04 -1.20 -15.81
C LEU A 39 -9.84 -1.17 -16.76
N LEU A 40 -9.06 -0.11 -16.71
CA LEU A 40 -7.80 0.02 -17.44
C LEU A 40 -6.63 -0.18 -16.48
N ILE A 41 -5.80 -1.19 -16.77
CA ILE A 41 -4.63 -1.51 -15.95
C ILE A 41 -3.36 -1.25 -16.77
N HIS A 42 -2.57 -0.29 -16.33
CA HIS A 42 -1.27 -0.02 -16.94
C HIS A 42 -0.21 -0.99 -16.38
N ARG A 43 -0.30 -2.25 -16.83
CA ARG A 43 0.62 -3.32 -16.46
C ARG A 43 0.49 -4.52 -17.40
N ASN A 44 1.57 -5.30 -17.54
CA ASN A 44 1.52 -6.57 -18.25
C ASN A 44 0.51 -7.53 -17.62
N LYS A 45 -0.30 -8.13 -18.48
CA LYS A 45 -1.21 -9.21 -18.14
C LYS A 45 -0.42 -10.50 -17.87
N PRO A 46 -0.59 -11.17 -16.74
CA PRO A 46 -0.04 -12.51 -16.55
C PRO A 46 -0.63 -13.51 -17.54
N LYS A 47 0.15 -14.54 -17.89
CA LYS A 47 -0.29 -15.58 -18.86
C LYS A 47 -1.54 -16.34 -18.44
N ASN A 48 -1.76 -16.48 -17.13
CA ASN A 48 -2.87 -17.20 -16.54
C ASN A 48 -4.06 -16.30 -16.14
N PHE A 49 -3.99 -15.00 -16.45
CA PHE A 49 -5.10 -14.10 -16.18
C PHE A 49 -6.19 -14.25 -17.23
N ASN A 50 -7.41 -14.48 -16.77
CA ASN A 50 -8.60 -14.60 -17.61
C ASN A 50 -9.51 -13.37 -17.36
N GLU A 51 -9.61 -12.49 -18.34
CA GLU A 51 -10.50 -11.32 -18.29
C GLU A 51 -11.98 -11.68 -18.30
N TYR A 52 -12.34 -12.87 -18.74
CA TYR A 52 -13.72 -13.35 -18.79
C TYR A 52 -14.26 -13.78 -17.41
N ASP A 53 -13.42 -13.84 -16.39
CA ASP A 53 -13.87 -14.08 -15.00
C ASP A 53 -14.62 -12.86 -14.41
N TYR A 54 -14.71 -11.76 -15.16
CA TYR A 54 -15.34 -10.51 -14.73
C TYR A 54 -16.50 -10.12 -15.65
N GLU A 55 -17.58 -9.59 -15.06
CA GLU A 55 -18.78 -9.15 -15.79
C GLU A 55 -18.60 -7.86 -16.61
N PHE A 56 -17.44 -7.23 -16.53
CA PHE A 56 -17.13 -5.99 -17.23
C PHE A 56 -15.73 -6.04 -17.86
N PRO A 57 -15.47 -5.21 -18.89
CA PRO A 57 -14.20 -5.22 -19.59
C PRO A 57 -13.00 -4.82 -18.70
N ILE A 58 -11.94 -5.63 -18.73
CA ILE A 58 -10.65 -5.32 -18.16
C ILE A 58 -9.64 -5.24 -19.30
N GLU A 59 -9.01 -4.09 -19.45
CA GLU A 59 -8.01 -3.83 -20.48
C GLU A 59 -6.65 -3.62 -19.83
N THR A 60 -5.64 -4.28 -20.33
CA THR A 60 -4.27 -4.18 -19.83
C THR A 60 -3.34 -3.62 -20.89
N HIS A 61 -2.39 -2.81 -20.48
CA HIS A 61 -1.38 -2.24 -21.37
C HIS A 61 -0.05 -2.08 -20.63
N TRP A 62 1.05 -2.34 -21.34
CA TRP A 62 2.41 -2.12 -20.87
C TRP A 62 3.31 -1.60 -22.00
N HIS A 63 4.60 -1.39 -21.70
CA HIS A 63 5.60 -0.91 -22.66
C HIS A 63 5.56 -1.66 -23.98
N GLY A 64 5.50 -0.93 -25.07
CA GLY A 64 5.57 -1.46 -26.43
C GLY A 64 4.26 -2.01 -26.98
N ASP A 65 3.20 -2.12 -26.17
CA ASP A 65 1.88 -2.49 -26.64
C ASP A 65 1.22 -1.34 -27.41
N ASP A 66 0.26 -1.69 -28.28
CA ASP A 66 -0.52 -0.70 -29.01
C ASP A 66 -1.50 0.06 -28.09
N LEU A 67 -1.25 1.35 -27.91
CA LEU A 67 -2.08 2.23 -27.08
C LEU A 67 -3.39 2.66 -27.72
N ARG A 68 -3.60 2.45 -29.01
CA ARG A 68 -4.79 2.95 -29.74
C ARG A 68 -6.10 2.48 -29.12
N ARG A 69 -6.14 1.24 -28.57
CA ARG A 69 -7.31 0.71 -27.89
C ARG A 69 -7.61 1.48 -26.61
N PHE A 70 -6.60 1.72 -25.80
CA PHE A 70 -6.70 2.54 -24.59
C PHE A 70 -7.17 3.96 -24.89
N GLU A 71 -6.57 4.60 -25.90
CA GLU A 71 -6.95 5.94 -26.34
C GLU A 71 -8.42 5.99 -26.79
N LYS A 72 -8.86 5.00 -27.56
CA LYS A 72 -10.25 4.89 -28.00
C LYS A 72 -11.22 4.76 -26.83
N ILE A 73 -10.87 3.93 -25.82
CA ILE A 73 -11.69 3.73 -24.62
C ILE A 73 -11.78 5.04 -23.83
N VAL A 74 -10.67 5.69 -23.56
CA VAL A 74 -10.63 6.95 -22.79
C VAL A 74 -11.34 8.10 -23.52
N LYS A 75 -11.16 8.20 -24.84
CA LYS A 75 -11.87 9.23 -25.63
C LYS A 75 -13.39 9.08 -25.60
N ASN A 76 -13.91 7.86 -25.50
CA ASN A 76 -15.35 7.58 -25.55
C ASN A 76 -16.01 7.38 -24.19
N CYS A 77 -15.27 7.44 -23.08
CA CYS A 77 -15.84 7.33 -21.75
C CYS A 77 -16.57 8.61 -21.32
N ARG A 78 -17.46 8.46 -20.36
CA ARG A 78 -18.15 9.57 -19.70
C ARG A 78 -17.22 10.26 -18.70
N ARG A 79 -16.61 9.47 -17.80
CA ARG A 79 -15.75 9.93 -16.70
C ARG A 79 -14.55 8.99 -16.54
N ILE A 80 -13.52 9.51 -15.89
CA ILE A 80 -12.32 8.77 -15.52
C ILE A 80 -12.18 8.83 -14.00
N HIS A 81 -12.04 7.67 -13.38
CA HIS A 81 -11.74 7.49 -11.97
C HIS A 81 -10.36 6.84 -11.85
N ILE A 82 -9.43 7.49 -11.18
CA ILE A 82 -8.09 6.96 -10.97
C ILE A 82 -8.11 6.21 -9.63
N LEU A 83 -7.99 4.88 -9.68
CA LEU A 83 -8.01 4.01 -8.51
C LEU A 83 -6.67 3.98 -7.78
N HIS A 84 -5.58 4.17 -8.50
CA HIS A 84 -4.25 4.31 -7.95
C HIS A 84 -3.54 5.41 -8.73
N GLY A 85 -3.53 6.60 -8.14
CA GLY A 85 -2.91 7.78 -8.75
C GLY A 85 -1.39 7.69 -8.71
N HIS A 86 -0.77 7.80 -9.86
CA HIS A 86 0.64 8.09 -9.99
C HIS A 86 0.80 9.58 -10.31
N TYR A 87 1.86 10.22 -9.80
CA TYR A 87 2.14 11.62 -10.08
C TYR A 87 2.51 11.91 -11.55
N LYS A 88 2.79 10.86 -12.33
CA LYS A 88 3.01 10.92 -13.79
C LYS A 88 1.98 10.05 -14.49
N PRO A 89 0.78 10.55 -14.79
CA PRO A 89 -0.23 9.78 -15.52
C PRO A 89 0.16 9.62 -17.00
N MET A 90 -0.44 8.65 -17.64
CA MET A 90 -0.28 8.46 -19.07
C MET A 90 -0.77 9.69 -19.85
N LYS A 91 -0.11 10.02 -20.97
CA LYS A 91 -0.50 11.13 -21.87
C LYS A 91 -1.99 11.12 -22.23
N VAL A 92 -2.55 9.95 -22.50
CA VAL A 92 -3.98 9.80 -22.84
C VAL A 92 -4.90 10.30 -21.72
N LEU A 93 -4.50 10.18 -20.45
CA LEU A 93 -5.26 10.72 -19.32
C LEU A 93 -5.10 12.24 -19.23
N VAL A 94 -3.88 12.74 -19.50
CA VAL A 94 -3.59 14.18 -19.55
C VAL A 94 -4.43 14.86 -20.62
N ASP A 95 -4.45 14.31 -21.81
CA ASP A 95 -5.22 14.84 -22.95
C ASP A 95 -6.75 14.82 -22.68
N ASN A 96 -7.20 14.01 -21.73
CA ASN A 96 -8.59 13.89 -21.31
C ASN A 96 -8.84 14.31 -19.84
N LYS A 97 -7.97 15.16 -19.27
CA LYS A 97 -8.02 15.59 -17.85
C LYS A 97 -9.36 16.17 -17.41
N HIS A 98 -10.10 16.78 -18.34
CA HIS A 98 -11.43 17.35 -18.09
C HIS A 98 -12.47 16.27 -17.71
N LYS A 99 -12.23 15.00 -18.03
CA LYS A 99 -13.07 13.86 -17.66
C LYS A 99 -12.71 13.24 -16.31
N ILE A 100 -11.56 13.60 -15.73
CA ILE A 100 -11.13 13.03 -14.46
C ILE A 100 -12.04 13.54 -13.35
N HIS A 101 -12.80 12.62 -12.76
CA HIS A 101 -13.77 12.88 -11.72
C HIS A 101 -13.20 12.63 -10.31
N SER A 102 -12.44 11.56 -10.13
CA SER A 102 -11.84 11.24 -8.85
C SER A 102 -10.44 10.64 -9.03
N ASN A 103 -9.61 10.81 -8.02
CA ASN A 103 -8.28 10.24 -7.95
C ASN A 103 -8.01 9.75 -6.53
N VAL A 104 -7.62 8.49 -6.38
CA VAL A 104 -7.29 7.90 -5.09
C VAL A 104 -5.79 7.96 -4.88
N LEU A 105 -5.36 8.65 -3.84
CA LEU A 105 -3.96 8.76 -3.47
C LEU A 105 -3.60 7.77 -2.36
N HIS A 106 -2.65 6.89 -2.67
CA HIS A 106 -2.10 5.90 -1.75
C HIS A 106 -0.81 6.37 -1.05
N ASN A 107 -0.32 7.57 -1.35
CA ASN A 107 0.92 8.10 -0.78
C ASN A 107 0.67 9.47 -0.15
N SER A 108 1.48 9.84 0.86
CA SER A 108 1.43 11.18 1.42
C SER A 108 1.80 12.25 0.39
N VAL A 109 1.26 13.46 0.54
CA VAL A 109 1.62 14.60 -0.32
C VAL A 109 3.12 14.88 -0.26
N ASP A 110 3.72 14.83 0.91
CA ASP A 110 5.16 15.05 1.07
C ASP A 110 6.00 14.02 0.30
N HIS A 111 5.55 12.77 0.24
CA HIS A 111 6.21 11.74 -0.57
C HIS A 111 6.04 12.02 -2.07
N ILE A 112 4.84 12.43 -2.48
CA ILE A 112 4.56 12.80 -3.86
C ILE A 112 5.40 14.01 -4.27
N LEU A 113 5.44 15.07 -3.45
CA LEU A 113 6.21 16.27 -3.72
C LEU A 113 7.72 16.01 -3.76
N LYS A 114 8.27 15.23 -2.82
CA LYS A 114 9.70 14.88 -2.79
C LYS A 114 10.11 14.05 -4.02
N ASN A 115 9.25 13.16 -4.49
CA ASN A 115 9.52 12.32 -5.64
C ASN A 115 9.21 13.01 -6.98
N ALA A 116 8.37 14.03 -7.00
CA ALA A 116 8.18 14.88 -8.17
C ALA A 116 9.43 15.74 -8.48
N VAL A 117 10.18 16.11 -7.43
CA VAL A 117 11.40 16.93 -7.55
C VAL A 117 12.67 16.07 -7.66
N GLY A 118 12.65 14.84 -7.15
CA GLY A 118 13.79 13.92 -7.16
C GLY A 118 13.61 12.81 -8.18
N SER A 119 14.54 12.69 -9.09
CA SER A 119 14.67 11.60 -10.05
C SER A 119 14.75 10.24 -9.35
N ASP A 120 13.62 9.68 -8.92
CA ASP A 120 13.59 8.24 -8.70
C ASP A 120 13.55 7.58 -10.08
N SER A 121 14.75 7.37 -10.62
CA SER A 121 15.00 6.76 -11.92
C SER A 121 14.56 5.29 -12.01
N SER A 122 13.94 4.75 -10.95
CA SER A 122 13.44 3.37 -10.94
C SER A 122 12.26 3.16 -11.89
N PHE A 123 11.59 4.25 -12.27
CA PHE A 123 10.56 4.25 -13.31
C PHE A 123 11.09 4.94 -14.58
N GLY A 124 12.19 4.48 -15.12
CA GLY A 124 12.87 5.03 -16.29
C GLY A 124 11.94 5.72 -17.28
N HIS A 125 12.46 6.60 -18.11
CA HIS A 125 11.71 7.33 -19.13
C HIS A 125 10.71 6.42 -19.84
N HIS A 126 9.47 6.43 -19.35
CA HIS A 126 8.40 5.68 -19.98
C HIS A 126 7.98 6.48 -21.22
N PRO A 127 8.10 5.95 -22.45
CA PRO A 127 7.82 6.70 -23.66
C PRO A 127 6.40 7.24 -23.75
N TYR A 128 5.50 6.77 -22.91
CA TYR A 128 4.08 7.14 -22.85
C TYR A 128 3.72 8.03 -21.65
N ILE A 129 4.70 8.37 -20.80
CA ILE A 129 4.51 9.33 -19.73
C ILE A 129 4.99 10.68 -20.26
N ASP A 130 4.09 11.66 -20.29
CA ASP A 130 4.47 13.02 -20.61
C ASP A 130 5.29 13.61 -19.47
N SER A 131 6.61 13.57 -19.62
CA SER A 131 7.55 14.13 -18.63
C SER A 131 7.50 15.66 -18.57
N SER A 132 6.86 16.33 -19.53
CA SER A 132 6.67 17.76 -19.57
C SER A 132 5.44 18.20 -18.77
N TRP A 133 4.58 17.28 -18.38
CA TRP A 133 3.41 17.59 -17.58
C TRP A 133 3.80 17.67 -16.09
N GLU A 134 4.17 18.84 -15.67
CA GLU A 134 4.18 19.18 -14.25
C GLU A 134 2.72 19.25 -13.80
N VAL A 135 2.26 18.17 -13.20
CA VAL A 135 1.03 18.22 -12.42
C VAL A 135 1.25 19.30 -11.39
N ASP A 136 0.36 20.26 -11.31
CA ASP A 136 0.22 20.98 -10.07
C ASP A 136 -0.21 19.97 -9.01
N VAL A 137 0.79 19.45 -8.31
CA VAL A 137 0.59 18.37 -7.31
C VAL A 137 -0.36 18.85 -6.23
N ASN A 138 -0.42 20.16 -5.96
CA ASN A 138 -1.34 20.74 -5.00
C ASN A 138 -2.77 20.69 -5.51
N GLU A 139 -3.00 21.04 -6.78
CA GLU A 139 -4.33 20.93 -7.41
C GLU A 139 -4.81 19.47 -7.49
N TRP A 140 -3.91 18.56 -7.81
CA TRP A 140 -4.19 17.13 -7.85
C TRP A 140 -4.52 16.58 -6.45
N ALA A 141 -3.73 16.98 -5.45
CA ALA A 141 -3.93 16.58 -4.06
C ALA A 141 -5.27 17.08 -3.51
N LYS A 142 -5.64 18.34 -3.78
CA LYS A 142 -6.92 18.93 -3.35
C LYS A 142 -8.16 18.17 -3.85
N LYS A 143 -8.08 17.57 -5.03
CA LYS A 143 -9.18 16.82 -5.67
C LYS A 143 -9.15 15.32 -5.40
N SER A 144 -8.27 14.87 -4.51
CA SER A 144 -8.03 13.45 -4.31
C SER A 144 -8.76 12.89 -3.11
N ILE A 145 -9.10 11.61 -3.19
CA ILE A 145 -9.54 10.79 -2.07
C ILE A 145 -8.30 10.23 -1.39
N TRP A 146 -8.19 10.42 -0.09
CA TRP A 146 -7.07 9.91 0.69
C TRP A 146 -7.45 8.59 1.35
N ILE A 147 -6.56 7.61 1.28
CA ILE A 147 -6.71 6.34 1.98
C ILE A 147 -5.64 6.15 3.06
N GLY A 148 -4.88 7.20 3.35
CA GLY A 148 -3.78 7.17 4.30
C GLY A 148 -4.22 7.48 5.74
N LEU A 149 -3.41 7.00 6.69
CA LEU A 149 -3.55 7.24 8.13
C LEU A 149 -2.60 8.36 8.60
N TYR A 150 -2.36 9.36 7.77
CA TYR A 150 -1.52 10.53 8.07
C TYR A 150 -2.37 11.78 8.29
N ASP A 151 -1.71 12.82 8.77
CA ASP A 151 -2.29 14.18 8.73
C ASP A 151 -2.51 14.60 7.28
N ILE A 152 -3.72 14.99 7.00
CA ILE A 152 -4.12 15.51 5.70
C ILE A 152 -3.95 17.02 5.76
N LYS A 153 -3.07 17.55 4.88
CA LYS A 153 -2.84 19.00 4.78
C LYS A 153 -3.95 19.75 4.06
N TYR A 154 -4.88 19.02 3.44
CA TYR A 154 -5.96 19.57 2.62
C TYR A 154 -7.30 19.06 3.13
N GLU A 155 -8.35 19.85 3.01
CA GLU A 155 -9.73 19.45 3.30
C GLU A 155 -10.24 18.47 2.24
N ASN A 156 -9.69 17.28 2.24
CA ASN A 156 -10.02 16.21 1.31
C ASN A 156 -10.92 15.17 1.98
N VAL A 157 -11.61 14.42 1.14
CA VAL A 157 -12.30 13.21 1.62
C VAL A 157 -11.25 12.18 2.02
N ASN A 158 -11.24 11.80 3.28
CA ASN A 158 -10.42 10.69 3.78
C ASN A 158 -11.28 9.45 3.93
N ILE A 159 -10.98 8.42 3.15
CA ILE A 159 -11.60 7.11 3.24
C ILE A 159 -10.47 6.10 3.46
N PRO A 160 -10.05 5.89 4.71
CA PRO A 160 -9.04 4.89 5.03
C PRO A 160 -9.50 3.53 4.51
N ASN A 161 -8.55 2.72 4.05
CA ASN A 161 -8.86 1.34 3.70
C ASN A 161 -9.42 0.60 4.91
N PHE A 162 -10.08 -0.53 4.66
CA PHE A 162 -10.51 -1.43 5.72
C PHE A 162 -9.64 -2.69 5.76
N TYR A 163 -9.63 -3.35 6.91
CA TYR A 163 -9.00 -4.65 7.08
C TYR A 163 -9.96 -5.60 7.81
N GLN A 164 -10.08 -6.82 7.32
CA GLN A 164 -10.88 -7.86 7.96
C GLN A 164 -9.96 -8.79 8.75
N PHE A 165 -10.06 -8.76 10.08
CA PHE A 165 -9.36 -9.70 10.94
C PHE A 165 -9.87 -11.13 10.71
N LYS A 166 -8.97 -12.03 10.33
CA LYS A 166 -9.30 -13.41 9.97
C LYS A 166 -8.81 -14.42 11.01
N HIS A 167 -7.65 -14.17 11.60
CA HIS A 167 -6.97 -15.10 12.51
C HIS A 167 -7.20 -14.76 13.98
N ASN A 168 -7.23 -13.46 14.28
CA ASN A 168 -7.52 -12.92 15.61
C ASN A 168 -6.69 -13.56 16.74
N LEU A 169 -5.43 -13.89 16.45
CA LEU A 169 -4.55 -14.60 17.37
C LEU A 169 -4.17 -13.75 18.59
N PRO A 170 -3.91 -14.39 19.75
CA PRO A 170 -3.35 -13.69 20.92
C PRO A 170 -1.91 -13.27 20.68
N LEU A 171 -1.42 -12.36 21.51
CA LEU A 171 -0.02 -11.91 21.44
C LEU A 171 0.95 -13.07 21.60
N SER A 172 1.92 -13.16 20.71
CA SER A 172 3.02 -14.12 20.77
C SER A 172 3.96 -13.86 21.97
N TYR A 173 4.41 -14.91 22.64
CA TYR A 173 5.40 -14.81 23.71
C TYR A 173 6.84 -14.58 23.21
N SER A 174 7.09 -14.71 21.91
CA SER A 174 8.43 -14.56 21.37
C SER A 174 8.87 -13.10 21.32
N ASN A 175 10.12 -12.84 21.72
CA ASN A 175 10.76 -11.53 21.56
C ASN A 175 11.59 -11.42 20.27
N ASN A 176 11.60 -12.45 19.40
CA ASN A 176 12.30 -12.37 18.14
C ASN A 176 11.62 -11.37 17.21
N LEU A 177 12.44 -10.66 16.43
CA LEU A 177 11.99 -9.65 15.49
C LEU A 177 11.54 -10.31 14.17
N GLY A 178 10.46 -9.79 13.58
CA GLY A 178 9.98 -10.15 12.26
C GLY A 178 9.81 -8.94 11.36
N PHE A 179 10.01 -9.12 10.07
CA PHE A 179 9.82 -8.11 9.03
C PHE A 179 9.10 -8.72 7.83
N ALA A 180 7.91 -8.25 7.53
CA ALA A 180 7.08 -8.70 6.40
C ALA A 180 6.79 -7.51 5.49
N ALA A 181 7.72 -7.14 4.63
CA ALA A 181 7.56 -6.04 3.68
C ALA A 181 8.58 -6.13 2.54
N ARG A 182 8.36 -5.35 1.49
CA ARG A 182 9.39 -5.13 0.47
C ARG A 182 10.59 -4.44 1.09
N SER A 183 11.80 -4.83 0.70
CA SER A 183 13.05 -4.19 1.16
C SER A 183 13.31 -2.86 0.43
N GLU A 184 12.34 -1.96 0.45
CA GLU A 184 12.44 -0.59 -0.06
C GLU A 184 12.98 0.33 1.05
N GLY A 185 13.69 1.42 0.68
CA GLY A 185 14.25 2.37 1.65
C GLY A 185 13.23 2.89 2.65
N ARG A 186 12.01 3.21 2.21
CA ARG A 186 10.90 3.68 3.07
C ARG A 186 10.40 2.66 4.09
N LYS A 187 10.71 1.38 3.90
CA LYS A 187 10.39 0.31 4.85
C LYS A 187 11.47 0.11 5.90
N ASN A 188 12.54 0.89 5.82
CA ASN A 188 13.64 0.91 6.78
C ASN A 188 14.25 -0.47 7.10
N PRO A 189 14.50 -1.34 6.11
CA PRO A 189 15.04 -2.67 6.39
C PRO A 189 16.39 -2.63 7.10
N HIS A 190 17.14 -1.54 6.98
CA HIS A 190 18.41 -1.32 7.66
C HIS A 190 18.29 -1.20 9.21
N TYR A 191 17.07 -1.06 9.76
CA TYR A 191 16.86 -1.12 11.21
C TYR A 191 17.06 -2.54 11.76
N LEU A 192 17.05 -3.56 10.89
CA LEU A 192 17.33 -4.95 11.26
C LEU A 192 18.82 -5.26 11.40
N ASP A 193 19.70 -4.32 11.05
CA ASP A 193 21.15 -4.51 11.03
C ASP A 193 21.68 -5.11 12.35
N GLY A 194 22.42 -6.23 12.24
CA GLY A 194 22.99 -6.97 13.36
C GLY A 194 21.98 -7.69 14.27
N LYS A 195 20.67 -7.64 13.98
CA LYS A 195 19.63 -8.24 14.81
C LYS A 195 19.27 -9.67 14.38
N LYS A 196 18.88 -10.49 15.34
CA LYS A 196 18.24 -11.77 15.04
C LYS A 196 16.82 -11.52 14.57
N ALA A 197 16.59 -11.72 13.28
CA ALA A 197 15.29 -11.42 12.68
C ALA A 197 14.83 -12.49 11.70
N TYR A 198 13.50 -12.61 11.57
CA TYR A 198 12.81 -13.35 10.51
C TYR A 198 12.37 -12.34 9.45
N VAL A 199 12.84 -12.51 8.22
CA VAL A 199 12.62 -11.52 7.14
C VAL A 199 11.88 -12.18 5.99
N PHE A 200 10.72 -11.66 5.64
CA PHE A 200 9.91 -12.08 4.50
C PHE A 200 9.83 -10.94 3.49
N THR A 201 10.55 -11.05 2.41
CA THR A 201 10.74 -9.94 1.46
C THR A 201 11.00 -10.41 0.04
N ASP A 202 10.93 -9.49 -0.91
CA ASP A 202 11.33 -9.73 -2.30
C ASP A 202 12.86 -9.79 -2.42
N SER A 203 13.37 -10.85 -3.04
CA SER A 203 14.81 -11.07 -3.19
C SER A 203 15.52 -10.02 -4.03
N THR A 204 14.86 -9.50 -5.05
CA THR A 204 15.44 -8.51 -5.95
C THR A 204 15.61 -7.16 -5.25
N LEU A 205 14.68 -6.81 -4.38
CA LEU A 205 14.71 -5.57 -3.61
C LEU A 205 15.72 -5.61 -2.47
N PHE A 206 15.89 -6.77 -1.82
CA PHE A 206 16.91 -6.94 -0.78
C PHE A 206 18.31 -6.63 -1.33
N ASN A 207 18.61 -7.13 -2.54
CA ASN A 207 19.85 -6.80 -3.23
C ASN A 207 19.96 -5.30 -3.60
N ARG A 208 18.85 -4.60 -3.83
CA ARG A 208 18.85 -3.14 -4.09
C ARG A 208 19.22 -2.32 -2.87
N VAL A 209 18.79 -2.70 -1.68
CA VAL A 209 19.19 -2.01 -0.44
C VAL A 209 20.70 -2.07 -0.28
N PHE A 210 21.34 -3.20 -0.58
CA PHE A 210 22.81 -3.31 -0.60
C PHE A 210 23.46 -2.42 -1.68
N LYS A 211 22.86 -2.34 -2.86
CA LYS A 211 23.36 -1.46 -3.94
C LYS A 211 23.24 0.03 -3.64
N GLN A 212 22.32 0.42 -2.76
CA GLN A 212 22.17 1.80 -2.28
C GLN A 212 23.19 2.18 -1.20
N GLY A 213 24.18 1.32 -0.94
CA GLY A 213 25.28 1.62 -0.02
C GLY A 213 25.00 1.32 1.45
N TYR A 214 23.83 0.77 1.79
CA TYR A 214 23.57 0.30 3.14
C TYR A 214 24.31 -1.01 3.38
N LYS A 215 25.38 -0.94 4.16
CA LYS A 215 26.04 -2.16 4.69
C LYS A 215 25.20 -2.66 5.86
N MET A 216 24.65 -3.85 5.73
CA MET A 216 23.83 -4.48 6.76
C MET A 216 24.41 -5.87 7.11
N ASP A 217 24.63 -6.13 8.38
CA ASP A 217 24.96 -7.47 8.85
C ASP A 217 23.71 -8.35 8.88
N THR A 218 23.63 -9.30 7.96
CA THR A 218 22.52 -10.24 7.82
C THR A 218 22.80 -11.62 8.40
N THR A 219 23.96 -11.82 9.04
CA THR A 219 24.41 -13.16 9.51
C THR A 219 23.47 -13.79 10.53
N LYS A 220 22.73 -12.96 11.29
CA LYS A 220 21.74 -13.39 12.27
C LYS A 220 20.31 -13.46 11.74
N MET A 221 20.09 -13.13 10.47
CA MET A 221 18.76 -13.08 9.87
C MET A 221 18.40 -14.39 9.18
N ARG A 222 17.13 -14.78 9.28
CA ARG A 222 16.53 -15.84 8.47
C ARG A 222 15.68 -15.19 7.39
N ILE A 223 16.17 -15.18 6.14
CA ILE A 223 15.56 -14.49 5.02
C ILE A 223 14.76 -15.49 4.19
N TYR A 224 13.49 -15.17 3.98
CA TYR A 224 12.54 -15.93 3.17
C TYR A 224 12.07 -15.05 2.01
N HIS A 225 12.13 -15.60 0.81
CA HIS A 225 11.66 -14.89 -0.37
C HIS A 225 10.15 -14.93 -0.46
N TYR A 226 9.60 -13.81 -0.85
CA TYR A 226 8.15 -13.64 -0.97
C TYR A 226 7.56 -14.67 -1.95
N LYS A 227 6.64 -15.47 -1.43
CA LYS A 227 5.71 -16.32 -2.18
C LYS A 227 4.37 -16.22 -1.46
N PRO A 228 3.26 -15.97 -2.18
CA PRO A 228 1.93 -15.79 -1.55
C PRO A 228 1.56 -16.92 -0.59
N GLU A 229 1.77 -18.16 -1.03
CA GLU A 229 1.47 -19.37 -0.29
C GLU A 229 2.30 -19.57 0.99
N PHE A 230 3.38 -18.80 1.15
CA PHE A 230 4.26 -18.90 2.31
C PHE A 230 3.90 -17.90 3.42
N GLY A 231 2.99 -16.96 3.18
CA GLY A 231 2.64 -15.89 4.11
C GLY A 231 2.21 -16.43 5.48
N ASP A 232 1.24 -17.34 5.52
CA ASP A 232 0.75 -17.91 6.76
C ASP A 232 1.81 -18.72 7.51
N LYS A 233 2.66 -19.46 6.81
CA LYS A 233 3.79 -20.17 7.39
C LYS A 233 4.79 -19.21 8.01
N PHE A 234 5.09 -18.08 7.36
CA PHE A 234 5.98 -17.07 7.89
C PHE A 234 5.44 -16.46 9.20
N TYR A 235 4.17 -16.08 9.24
CA TYR A 235 3.55 -15.54 10.44
C TYR A 235 3.42 -16.59 11.56
N GLY A 236 3.36 -17.88 11.24
CA GLY A 236 3.40 -18.98 12.20
C GLY A 236 4.77 -19.26 12.82
N MET A 237 5.87 -18.62 12.33
CA MET A 237 7.20 -18.80 12.89
C MET A 237 7.36 -18.13 14.26
N ASN A 238 8.41 -18.54 14.99
CA ASN A 238 8.68 -18.10 16.35
C ASN A 238 9.28 -16.66 16.38
N TRP A 239 8.47 -15.68 16.01
CA TRP A 239 8.73 -14.27 16.22
C TRP A 239 7.47 -13.58 16.77
N GLY A 240 7.64 -12.47 17.48
CA GLY A 240 6.51 -11.81 18.16
C GLY A 240 6.54 -10.30 18.08
N ILE A 241 7.69 -9.68 17.81
CA ILE A 241 7.83 -8.24 17.62
C ILE A 241 7.93 -7.96 16.12
N SER A 242 7.04 -7.12 15.58
CA SER A 242 7.05 -6.76 14.16
C SER A 242 7.79 -5.44 13.93
N HIS A 243 8.81 -5.46 13.08
CA HIS A 243 9.32 -4.22 12.50
C HIS A 243 8.29 -3.68 11.48
N SER A 244 7.52 -2.73 11.91
CA SER A 244 6.49 -2.03 11.14
C SER A 244 6.74 -0.52 11.10
N CYS A 245 7.97 -0.09 11.39
CA CYS A 245 8.39 1.30 11.38
C CYS A 245 8.63 1.78 9.94
N PHE A 246 7.55 1.92 9.19
CA PHE A 246 7.55 2.28 7.77
C PHE A 246 7.29 3.77 7.58
N THR A 247 8.26 4.45 6.96
CA THR A 247 8.11 5.87 6.62
C THR A 247 7.11 6.02 5.48
N TYR A 248 6.17 6.96 5.62
CA TYR A 248 5.14 7.24 4.61
C TYR A 248 4.28 6.03 4.18
N GLU A 249 3.99 5.13 5.11
CA GLU A 249 3.08 4.03 4.83
C GLU A 249 1.62 4.52 4.84
N PRO A 250 0.87 4.44 3.72
CA PRO A 250 -0.48 5.00 3.67
C PRO A 250 -1.44 4.32 4.64
N PHE A 251 -1.63 3.02 4.48
CA PHE A 251 -2.49 2.21 5.35
C PHE A 251 -1.71 1.11 6.06
N GLY A 252 -0.88 0.36 5.30
CA GLY A 252 0.00 -0.66 5.86
C GLY A 252 -0.70 -1.97 6.16
N TYR A 253 -1.27 -2.63 5.16
CA TYR A 253 -1.90 -3.95 5.34
C TYR A 253 -1.03 -4.93 6.14
N SER A 254 0.29 -4.94 5.93
CA SER A 254 1.21 -5.80 6.67
C SER A 254 1.30 -5.48 8.16
N ILE A 255 0.95 -4.26 8.58
CA ILE A 255 0.82 -3.90 10.01
C ILE A 255 -0.40 -4.58 10.61
N PHE A 256 -1.54 -4.48 9.92
CA PHE A 256 -2.77 -5.15 10.32
C PHE A 256 -2.61 -6.67 10.32
N GLU A 257 -1.99 -7.23 9.29
CA GLU A 257 -1.69 -8.66 9.21
C GLU A 257 -0.81 -9.14 10.37
N ALA A 258 0.17 -8.35 10.78
CA ALA A 258 1.01 -8.67 11.94
C ALA A 258 0.17 -8.71 13.23
N VAL A 259 -0.69 -7.71 13.46
CA VAL A 259 -1.56 -7.65 14.64
C VAL A 259 -2.60 -8.79 14.62
N ASP A 260 -3.22 -9.06 13.48
CA ASP A 260 -4.17 -10.18 13.31
C ASP A 260 -3.57 -11.54 13.71
N ARG A 261 -2.27 -11.69 13.46
CA ARG A 261 -1.50 -12.91 13.79
C ARG A 261 -0.71 -12.81 15.09
N GLY A 262 -1.11 -11.92 16.00
CA GLY A 262 -0.55 -11.85 17.35
C GLY A 262 0.88 -11.32 17.42
N LYS A 263 1.28 -10.42 16.51
CA LYS A 263 2.61 -9.78 16.53
C LYS A 263 2.48 -8.34 16.99
N LEU A 264 3.36 -7.93 17.92
CA LEU A 264 3.38 -6.57 18.45
C LEU A 264 4.22 -5.67 17.55
N PRO A 265 3.65 -4.68 16.85
CA PRO A 265 4.42 -3.85 15.94
C PRO A 265 5.17 -2.73 16.66
N ILE A 266 6.38 -2.42 16.17
CA ILE A 266 7.03 -1.13 16.37
C ILE A 266 6.65 -0.27 15.18
N LEU A 267 5.90 0.80 15.40
CA LEU A 267 5.32 1.66 14.37
C LEU A 267 6.20 2.88 14.08
N HIS A 268 6.06 3.46 12.89
CA HIS A 268 6.62 4.78 12.63
C HIS A 268 5.76 5.87 13.31
N THR A 269 6.40 6.93 13.82
CA THR A 269 5.71 8.03 14.52
C THR A 269 4.66 8.74 13.66
N SER A 270 4.82 8.76 12.33
CA SER A 270 3.85 9.36 11.42
C SER A 270 2.62 8.49 11.14
N TRP A 271 2.65 7.18 11.47
CA TRP A 271 1.53 6.30 11.19
C TRP A 271 0.47 6.44 12.28
N CYS A 272 -0.75 6.82 11.91
CA CYS A 272 -1.88 6.93 12.83
C CYS A 272 -1.56 7.73 14.10
N LYS A 273 -1.29 9.02 13.96
CA LYS A 273 -0.77 9.89 15.04
C LYS A 273 -1.72 10.01 16.22
N ASP A 274 -3.03 9.91 16.00
CA ASP A 274 -4.06 10.06 17.05
C ASP A 274 -4.13 8.85 17.99
N LEU A 275 -3.46 7.75 17.61
CA LEU A 275 -3.38 6.56 18.46
C LEU A 275 -2.33 6.77 19.55
N ASP A 276 -2.76 6.69 20.81
CA ASP A 276 -1.85 6.60 21.97
C ASP A 276 -1.22 5.20 22.00
N TYR A 277 0.04 5.11 21.56
CA TYR A 277 0.78 3.85 21.47
C TYR A 277 2.27 4.09 21.70
N PRO A 278 2.89 3.45 22.70
CA PRO A 278 4.23 3.82 23.16
C PRO A 278 5.38 3.29 22.28
N TYR A 279 5.13 2.28 21.43
CA TYR A 279 6.19 1.63 20.66
C TYR A 279 6.28 2.24 19.27
N ARG A 280 6.73 3.50 19.21
CA ARG A 280 6.86 4.31 17.98
C ARG A 280 8.26 4.84 17.79
N ALA A 281 8.83 4.66 16.61
CA ALA A 281 10.16 5.14 16.26
C ALA A 281 10.14 5.99 15.00
N THR A 282 11.01 6.98 14.92
CA THR A 282 11.26 7.78 13.73
C THR A 282 12.59 7.38 13.09
N PHE A 283 13.61 7.17 13.90
CA PHE A 283 14.96 6.84 13.47
C PHE A 283 15.40 5.47 13.96
N LYS A 284 16.49 4.94 13.36
CA LYS A 284 17.06 3.65 13.76
C LYS A 284 17.37 3.57 15.25
N LYS A 285 17.93 4.66 15.83
CA LYS A 285 18.25 4.70 17.26
C LYS A 285 17.00 4.49 18.13
N ASP A 286 15.92 5.23 17.82
CA ASP A 286 14.67 5.10 18.58
C ASP A 286 14.11 3.67 18.47
N PHE A 287 14.21 3.08 17.26
CA PHE A 287 13.79 1.71 17.01
C PHE A 287 14.61 0.71 17.85
N ASP A 288 15.92 0.90 17.93
CA ASP A 288 16.80 0.05 18.71
C ASP A 288 16.48 0.14 20.22
N ASP A 289 16.28 1.35 20.73
CA ASP A 289 15.93 1.61 22.14
C ASP A 289 14.56 0.96 22.50
N ILE A 290 13.56 1.13 21.63
CA ILE A 290 12.23 0.53 21.82
C ILE A 290 12.30 -1.00 21.73
N TYR A 291 13.02 -1.56 20.77
CA TYR A 291 13.17 -3.00 20.64
C TYR A 291 13.83 -3.60 21.89
N ASN A 292 14.92 -3.01 22.40
CA ASN A 292 15.59 -3.45 23.59
C ASN A 292 14.65 -3.37 24.82
N LYS A 293 13.92 -2.28 24.98
CA LYS A 293 12.89 -2.14 26.01
C LYS A 293 11.83 -3.24 25.91
N LEU A 294 11.32 -3.53 24.69
CA LEU A 294 10.32 -4.58 24.48
C LEU A 294 10.82 -5.99 24.83
N VAL A 295 12.09 -6.27 24.62
CA VAL A 295 12.67 -7.56 25.02
C VAL A 295 12.61 -7.77 26.53
N GLU A 296 12.79 -6.70 27.31
CA GLU A 296 12.77 -6.70 28.78
C GLU A 296 11.37 -6.51 29.37
N THR A 297 10.42 -5.95 28.60
CA THR A 297 9.06 -5.68 29.06
C THR A 297 8.30 -6.98 29.35
N PRO A 298 7.63 -7.12 30.49
CA PRO A 298 6.79 -8.26 30.82
C PRO A 298 5.71 -8.51 29.75
N HIS A 299 5.39 -9.78 29.51
CA HIS A 299 4.40 -10.16 28.50
C HIS A 299 3.02 -9.52 28.75
N GLU A 300 2.63 -9.43 29.99
CA GLU A 300 1.34 -8.83 30.40
C GLU A 300 1.26 -7.36 29.97
N GLU A 301 2.30 -6.59 30.20
CA GLU A 301 2.36 -5.19 29.79
C GLU A 301 2.35 -5.04 28.25
N LYS A 302 3.12 -5.87 27.55
CA LYS A 302 3.06 -5.94 26.07
C LYS A 302 1.67 -6.28 25.57
N ASN A 303 1.02 -7.24 26.22
CA ASN A 303 -0.33 -7.67 25.84
C ASN A 303 -1.38 -6.57 26.05
N LYS A 304 -1.25 -5.76 27.09
CA LYS A 304 -2.12 -4.59 27.30
C LYS A 304 -2.06 -3.64 26.09
N TRP A 305 -0.86 -3.29 25.63
CA TRP A 305 -0.69 -2.39 24.49
C TRP A 305 -1.05 -3.04 23.17
N PHE A 306 -0.83 -4.33 23.02
CA PHE A 306 -1.28 -5.10 21.87
C PHE A 306 -2.80 -5.09 21.74
N LEU A 307 -3.53 -5.36 22.82
CA LEU A 307 -4.97 -5.34 22.83
C LEU A 307 -5.53 -3.93 22.57
N HIS A 308 -4.92 -2.90 23.15
CA HIS A 308 -5.27 -1.51 22.88
C HIS A 308 -5.14 -1.15 21.40
N LEU A 309 -4.00 -1.45 20.79
CA LEU A 309 -3.79 -1.24 19.35
C LEU A 309 -4.79 -2.04 18.50
N LYS A 310 -4.99 -3.31 18.82
CA LYS A 310 -5.91 -4.19 18.11
C LYS A 310 -7.35 -3.68 18.17
N GLN A 311 -7.80 -3.27 19.34
CA GLN A 311 -9.15 -2.71 19.53
C GLN A 311 -9.31 -1.42 18.73
N TYR A 312 -8.32 -0.53 18.77
CA TYR A 312 -8.33 0.69 17.95
C TYR A 312 -8.45 0.39 16.46
N MET A 313 -7.71 -0.62 15.95
CA MET A 313 -7.79 -1.03 14.55
C MET A 313 -9.17 -1.59 14.21
N ILE A 314 -9.75 -2.39 15.10
CA ILE A 314 -11.09 -2.98 14.92
C ILE A 314 -12.14 -1.87 14.85
N ASP A 315 -12.13 -0.94 15.79
CA ASP A 315 -13.14 0.12 15.90
C ASP A 315 -13.13 1.08 14.70
N ASN A 316 -11.95 1.31 14.14
CA ASN A 316 -11.78 2.34 13.10
C ASN A 316 -11.68 1.80 11.67
N TYR A 317 -11.24 0.54 11.46
CA TYR A 317 -10.84 0.08 10.12
C TYR A 317 -11.41 -1.27 9.70
N THR A 318 -12.46 -1.76 10.37
CA THR A 318 -13.10 -3.05 9.99
C THR A 318 -14.46 -2.89 9.33
N ASN A 319 -15.02 -1.70 9.29
CA ASN A 319 -16.36 -1.47 8.74
C ASN A 319 -16.31 -1.45 7.20
N LYS A 320 -16.41 -2.63 6.60
CA LYS A 320 -16.43 -2.80 5.14
C LYS A 320 -17.62 -2.08 4.49
N ASP A 321 -18.80 -2.17 5.08
CA ASP A 321 -20.01 -1.58 4.47
C ASP A 321 -19.92 -0.06 4.44
N LYS A 322 -19.39 0.56 5.50
CA LYS A 322 -19.14 2.00 5.49
C LYS A 322 -18.16 2.36 4.37
N TRP A 323 -17.05 1.64 4.25
CA TRP A 323 -16.04 1.87 3.22
C TRP A 323 -16.62 1.76 1.80
N VAL A 324 -17.40 0.70 1.56
CA VAL A 324 -18.10 0.48 0.28
C VAL A 324 -19.03 1.65 -0.03
N ASN A 325 -19.87 2.06 0.93
CA ASN A 325 -20.84 3.12 0.74
C ASN A 325 -20.16 4.47 0.50
N ASP A 326 -19.10 4.79 1.23
CA ASP A 326 -18.33 6.03 1.08
C ASP A 326 -17.76 6.14 -0.35
N LEU A 327 -17.18 5.06 -0.88
CA LEU A 327 -16.66 5.02 -2.25
C LEU A 327 -17.77 5.08 -3.31
N LEU A 328 -18.86 4.33 -3.11
CA LEU A 328 -19.98 4.35 -4.04
C LEU A 328 -20.63 5.72 -4.12
N ASN A 329 -20.70 6.46 -3.01
CA ASN A 329 -21.19 7.84 -3.00
C ASN A 329 -20.37 8.75 -3.91
N ILE A 330 -19.05 8.51 -4.00
CA ILE A 330 -18.18 9.29 -4.90
C ILE A 330 -18.33 8.84 -6.35
N TYR A 331 -18.37 7.56 -6.61
CA TYR A 331 -18.39 7.03 -7.98
C TYR A 331 -19.76 7.18 -8.66
N ASN A 332 -20.84 7.17 -7.91
CA ASN A 332 -22.21 7.22 -8.44
C ASN A 332 -22.80 8.63 -8.55
N ILE A 333 -22.05 9.68 -8.19
CA ILE A 333 -22.43 11.07 -8.42
C ILE A 333 -22.23 11.40 -9.92
#